data_2992146627d91cf5ae0aa5810f66fc7d
#
_entry.id   2992146627d91cf5ae0aa5810f66fc7d
#
_cell.length_a   1.000
_cell.length_b   1.000
_cell.length_c   1.000
_cell.angle_alpha   90.00
_cell.angle_beta   90.00
_cell.angle_gamma   90.00
#
_symmetry.space_group_name_H-M   'P 1'
#
loop_
_entity.id
_entity.type
_entity.pdbx_description
1 polymer ?
#
loop_
_entity_poly.entity_id
_entity_poly.type
_entity_poly.pdbx_seq_one_letter_code
_entity_poly.pdbx_strand_id
1 'polypeptide(L)'
;MKPLVIHRMKNTLNALMAIILIGLGSPAAIAQTDANGKSDEQLLRKLIREDNEGKNVIKRTEDSVFVSGAFPRPMIGHAVQEALGSRKDRSNESRKGEVVRLVISQSGDMAEEFGNFTLSFDQPDKKHISFDCSYLRVWRKINGEWLEDAFFARPNEPEEKTEQRSGS
;
A
#
# COMPACT_ATOMS: atom_id res chain seq x y z
N MET A 1 3.62 -5.12 75.98
CA MET A 1 2.62 -4.06 75.78
C MET A 1 3.36 -2.74 75.67
N LYS A 2 3.44 -2.15 74.50
CA LYS A 2 3.98 -0.78 74.26
C LYS A 2 2.91 0.03 73.57
N PRO A 3 2.65 1.29 73.95
CA PRO A 3 1.55 2.08 73.44
C PRO A 3 1.89 2.73 72.11
N LEU A 4 0.85 2.82 71.30
CA LEU A 4 0.79 3.44 70.00
C LEU A 4 0.79 4.97 70.13
N VAL A 5 1.75 5.63 69.54
CA VAL A 5 1.80 7.10 69.48
C VAL A 5 1.13 7.57 68.18
N ILE A 6 -0.03 8.19 68.33
CA ILE A 6 -0.77 8.82 67.25
C ILE A 6 -0.24 10.25 67.05
N HIS A 7 0.41 10.50 65.90
CA HIS A 7 0.80 11.87 65.51
C HIS A 7 -0.31 12.51 64.66
N ARG A 8 -0.94 13.49 65.30
CA ARG A 8 -1.98 14.34 64.70
C ARG A 8 -1.28 15.48 63.92
N MET A 9 -1.28 15.44 62.62
CA MET A 9 -0.85 16.57 61.82
C MET A 9 -2.06 17.39 61.34
N LYS A 10 -1.97 18.66 61.62
CA LYS A 10 -3.01 19.69 61.44
C LYS A 10 -3.16 20.09 59.97
N ASN A 11 -4.41 20.23 59.53
CA ASN A 11 -4.85 20.81 58.30
C ASN A 11 -4.40 22.27 58.16
N THR A 12 -3.81 22.60 57.05
CA THR A 12 -3.85 23.96 56.51
C THR A 12 -4.53 23.93 55.13
N LEU A 13 -5.73 24.45 55.17
CA LEU A 13 -6.60 24.69 54.01
C LEU A 13 -6.08 25.91 53.26
N ASN A 14 -5.48 25.72 52.10
CA ASN A 14 -5.24 26.81 51.15
C ASN A 14 -6.14 26.62 49.95
N ALA A 15 -7.22 27.36 49.94
CA ALA A 15 -8.10 27.54 48.80
C ALA A 15 -7.36 28.33 47.71
N LEU A 16 -6.96 27.70 46.61
CA LEU A 16 -6.52 28.34 45.39
C LEU A 16 -7.63 28.18 44.36
N MET A 17 -8.34 29.26 44.12
CA MET A 17 -9.41 29.41 43.12
C MET A 17 -8.74 29.44 41.75
N ALA A 18 -8.70 28.33 41.01
CA ALA A 18 -8.24 28.29 39.65
C ALA A 18 -9.43 28.59 38.69
N ILE A 19 -9.38 29.77 38.07
CA ILE A 19 -10.30 30.19 37.01
C ILE A 19 -10.01 29.29 35.81
N ILE A 20 -10.91 28.35 35.47
CA ILE A 20 -10.88 27.60 34.24
C ILE A 20 -11.45 28.49 33.15
N LEU A 21 -10.59 29.11 32.37
CA LEU A 21 -10.93 29.68 31.06
C LEU A 21 -11.13 28.54 30.07
N ILE A 22 -12.40 28.17 29.87
CA ILE A 22 -12.77 27.29 28.76
C ILE A 22 -12.66 28.11 27.47
N GLY A 23 -11.48 28.09 26.90
CA GLY A 23 -11.27 28.53 25.52
C GLY A 23 -11.86 27.49 24.58
N LEU A 24 -13.02 27.78 24.00
CA LEU A 24 -13.55 27.06 22.82
C LEU A 24 -12.64 27.36 21.61
N GLY A 25 -11.44 26.79 21.63
CA GLY A 25 -10.57 26.69 20.47
C GLY A 25 -10.98 25.45 19.69
N SER A 26 -11.70 25.59 18.59
CA SER A 26 -11.78 24.54 17.58
C SER A 26 -10.36 24.13 17.25
N PRO A 27 -10.02 22.83 17.32
CA PRO A 27 -8.78 22.37 16.74
C PRO A 27 -8.96 22.51 15.23
N ALA A 28 -8.45 23.61 14.66
CA ALA A 28 -8.09 23.63 13.27
C ALA A 28 -7.11 22.47 13.11
N ALA A 29 -7.56 21.38 12.50
CA ALA A 29 -6.68 20.32 12.03
C ALA A 29 -5.73 20.98 11.04
N ILE A 30 -4.60 21.45 11.56
CA ILE A 30 -3.46 21.86 10.76
C ILE A 30 -3.04 20.55 10.08
N ALA A 31 -3.37 20.42 8.80
CA ALA A 31 -2.75 19.43 7.94
C ALA A 31 -1.25 19.75 7.97
N GLN A 32 -0.55 19.15 8.91
CA GLN A 32 0.90 18.98 8.82
C GLN A 32 1.15 18.09 7.61
N THR A 33 1.29 18.75 6.45
CA THR A 33 1.88 18.14 5.26
C THR A 33 3.36 17.99 5.59
N ASP A 34 3.67 16.95 6.31
CA ASP A 34 4.99 16.66 6.81
C ASP A 34 5.96 16.47 5.65
N ALA A 35 7.17 16.99 5.82
CA ALA A 35 8.30 16.73 4.93
C ALA A 35 8.48 15.21 4.70
N ASN A 36 8.07 14.38 5.65
CA ASN A 36 8.04 12.91 5.58
C ASN A 36 7.08 12.38 4.49
N GLY A 37 5.88 12.94 4.33
CA GLY A 37 4.93 12.44 3.32
C GLY A 37 5.44 12.63 1.89
N LYS A 38 6.16 13.74 1.61
CA LYS A 38 6.81 13.94 0.30
C LYS A 38 7.97 12.98 0.09
N SER A 39 8.73 12.66 1.14
CA SER A 39 9.81 11.67 1.08
C SER A 39 9.27 10.27 0.81
N ASP A 40 8.18 9.88 1.47
CA ASP A 40 7.54 8.57 1.27
C ASP A 40 6.94 8.42 -0.12
N GLU A 41 6.28 9.44 -0.63
CA GLU A 41 5.76 9.42 -2.00
C GLU A 41 6.88 9.26 -3.03
N GLN A 42 7.98 9.99 -2.88
CA GLN A 42 9.12 9.88 -3.78
C GLN A 42 9.76 8.49 -3.72
N LEU A 43 9.86 7.91 -2.53
CA LEU A 43 10.38 6.56 -2.32
C LEU A 43 9.49 5.51 -2.97
N LEU A 44 8.18 5.56 -2.75
CA LEU A 44 7.21 4.65 -3.37
C LEU A 44 7.25 4.76 -4.90
N ARG A 45 7.22 5.99 -5.44
CA ARG A 45 7.30 6.20 -6.90
C ARG A 45 8.61 5.67 -7.49
N LYS A 46 9.72 5.73 -6.73
CA LYS A 46 10.98 5.13 -7.14
C LYS A 46 10.87 3.60 -7.16
N LEU A 47 10.38 2.97 -6.10
CA LEU A 47 10.19 1.50 -6.01
C LEU A 47 9.31 0.98 -7.17
N ILE A 48 8.20 1.65 -7.42
CA ILE A 48 7.26 1.30 -8.49
C ILE A 48 7.93 1.40 -9.87
N ARG A 49 8.68 2.46 -10.11
CA ARG A 49 9.40 2.62 -11.38
C ARG A 49 10.44 1.51 -11.58
N GLU A 50 11.21 1.21 -10.55
CA GLU A 50 12.23 0.16 -10.59
C GLU A 50 11.63 -1.23 -10.79
N ASP A 51 10.46 -1.51 -10.19
CA ASP A 51 9.68 -2.74 -10.41
C ASP A 51 9.21 -2.84 -11.88
N ASN A 52 8.68 -1.75 -12.43
CA ASN A 52 8.28 -1.67 -13.83
C ASN A 52 9.46 -1.83 -14.82
N GLU A 53 10.66 -1.53 -14.39
CA GLU A 53 11.91 -1.79 -15.13
C GLU A 53 12.43 -3.23 -14.95
N GLY A 54 11.70 -4.09 -14.23
CA GLY A 54 12.05 -5.50 -14.00
C GLY A 54 13.14 -5.74 -12.98
N LYS A 55 13.44 -4.76 -12.11
CA LYS A 55 14.51 -4.89 -11.11
C LYS A 55 14.15 -5.74 -9.88
N ASN A 56 12.90 -6.20 -9.77
CA ASN A 56 12.41 -7.04 -8.65
C ASN A 56 12.74 -6.48 -7.26
N VAL A 57 12.61 -5.18 -7.08
CA VAL A 57 12.98 -4.47 -5.84
C VAL A 57 11.90 -4.52 -4.76
N ILE A 58 10.67 -4.95 -5.13
CA ILE A 58 9.53 -4.97 -4.21
C ILE A 58 9.65 -6.15 -3.26
N LYS A 59 9.75 -5.84 -1.99
CA LYS A 59 9.60 -6.81 -0.91
C LYS A 59 8.14 -6.92 -0.49
N ARG A 60 7.75 -8.05 0.08
CA ARG A 60 6.38 -8.35 0.50
C ARG A 60 6.32 -8.58 2.00
N THR A 61 5.14 -8.32 2.58
CA THR A 61 4.85 -8.74 3.94
C THR A 61 4.73 -10.27 4.01
N GLU A 62 4.92 -10.85 5.19
CA GLU A 62 4.84 -12.30 5.37
C GLU A 62 3.43 -12.85 5.10
N ASP A 63 2.42 -12.03 5.30
CA ASP A 63 1.00 -12.32 5.11
C ASP A 63 0.42 -11.67 3.84
N SER A 64 1.27 -11.19 2.94
CA SER A 64 0.85 -10.52 1.70
C SER A 64 -0.17 -11.34 0.90
N VAL A 65 -1.15 -10.65 0.33
CA VAL A 65 -2.20 -11.26 -0.50
C VAL A 65 -1.96 -10.96 -1.97
N PHE A 66 -1.98 -11.97 -2.82
CA PHE A 66 -1.81 -11.82 -4.26
C PHE A 66 -2.99 -12.42 -5.01
N VAL A 67 -3.69 -11.60 -5.78
CA VAL A 67 -4.80 -12.00 -6.64
C VAL A 67 -4.51 -11.57 -8.06
N SER A 68 -4.46 -12.52 -8.97
CA SER A 68 -4.21 -12.24 -10.37
C SER A 68 -4.89 -13.29 -11.25
N GLY A 69 -5.37 -12.88 -12.41
CA GLY A 69 -5.92 -13.80 -13.42
C GLY A 69 -4.92 -14.87 -13.92
N ALA A 70 -3.65 -14.72 -13.58
CA ALA A 70 -2.62 -15.71 -13.87
C ALA A 70 -2.64 -16.94 -12.93
N PHE A 71 -3.42 -16.90 -11.85
CA PHE A 71 -3.52 -17.96 -10.85
C PHE A 71 -4.98 -18.30 -10.58
N PRO A 72 -5.32 -19.57 -10.39
CA PRO A 72 -6.71 -20.01 -10.25
C PRO A 72 -7.36 -19.60 -8.91
N ARG A 73 -6.56 -19.17 -7.96
CA ARG A 73 -7.01 -18.74 -6.61
C ARG A 73 -6.07 -17.70 -6.03
N PRO A 74 -6.52 -16.90 -5.05
CA PRO A 74 -5.66 -16.04 -4.27
C PRO A 74 -4.52 -16.82 -3.60
N MET A 75 -3.35 -16.21 -3.52
CA MET A 75 -2.18 -16.75 -2.82
C MET A 75 -1.83 -15.84 -1.65
N ILE A 76 -1.28 -16.41 -0.59
CA ILE A 76 -0.95 -15.67 0.63
C ILE A 76 0.49 -16.01 1.04
N GLY A 77 1.20 -14.98 1.46
CA GLY A 77 2.52 -15.09 2.08
C GLY A 77 3.56 -15.76 1.19
N HIS A 78 4.26 -16.75 1.74
CA HIS A 78 5.39 -17.41 1.06
C HIS A 78 5.01 -18.08 -0.27
N ALA A 79 3.77 -18.57 -0.38
CA ALA A 79 3.26 -19.19 -1.62
C ALA A 79 3.28 -18.21 -2.81
N VAL A 80 3.19 -16.91 -2.58
CA VAL A 80 3.31 -15.88 -3.62
C VAL A 80 4.72 -15.89 -4.22
N GLN A 81 5.74 -15.93 -3.37
CA GLN A 81 7.14 -15.91 -3.81
C GLN A 81 7.51 -17.19 -4.57
N GLU A 82 7.07 -18.34 -4.06
CA GLU A 82 7.27 -19.63 -4.74
C GLU A 82 6.61 -19.66 -6.11
N ALA A 83 5.35 -19.23 -6.19
CA ALA A 83 4.59 -19.25 -7.44
C ALA A 83 5.17 -18.27 -8.49
N LEU A 84 5.62 -17.10 -8.08
CA LEU A 84 6.25 -16.13 -8.99
C LEU A 84 7.65 -16.58 -9.41
N GLY A 85 8.43 -17.17 -8.49
CA GLY A 85 9.79 -17.65 -8.77
C GLY A 85 9.85 -18.94 -9.58
N SER A 86 8.81 -19.75 -9.53
CA SER A 86 8.75 -21.05 -10.21
C SER A 86 8.23 -21.00 -11.65
N ARG A 87 7.88 -19.84 -12.16
CA ARG A 87 7.36 -19.69 -13.53
C ARG A 87 8.41 -20.01 -14.57
N LYS A 88 8.22 -21.19 -15.19
CA LYS A 88 9.01 -21.66 -16.34
C LYS A 88 8.21 -21.68 -17.64
N ASP A 89 6.94 -21.30 -17.56
CA ASP A 89 5.98 -21.34 -18.65
C ASP A 89 6.07 -20.15 -19.59
N ARG A 90 7.01 -19.23 -19.33
CA ARG A 90 7.17 -18.01 -20.13
C ARG A 90 8.62 -17.55 -20.14
N SER A 91 8.99 -16.90 -21.24
CA SER A 91 10.29 -16.24 -21.44
C SER A 91 10.07 -14.83 -21.97
N ASN A 92 11.11 -14.02 -22.00
CA ASN A 92 11.07 -12.63 -22.50
C ASN A 92 9.96 -11.80 -21.85
N GLU A 93 9.68 -12.06 -20.56
CA GLU A 93 8.65 -11.31 -19.84
C GLU A 93 9.06 -9.85 -19.70
N SER A 94 8.16 -8.95 -20.10
CA SER A 94 8.30 -7.52 -19.90
C SER A 94 7.01 -6.94 -19.33
N ARG A 95 7.17 -5.95 -18.47
CA ARG A 95 6.07 -5.21 -17.88
C ARG A 95 6.31 -3.73 -18.09
N LYS A 96 5.30 -3.03 -18.60
CA LYS A 96 5.31 -1.57 -18.73
C LYS A 96 4.10 -1.04 -17.98
N GLY A 97 4.35 -0.31 -16.88
CA GLY A 97 3.30 0.17 -16.00
C GLY A 97 3.17 1.67 -15.94
N GLU A 98 1.96 2.12 -15.67
CA GLU A 98 1.62 3.51 -15.38
C GLU A 98 0.85 3.60 -14.07
N VAL A 99 1.30 4.48 -13.17
CA VAL A 99 0.58 4.79 -11.93
C VAL A 99 -0.46 5.86 -12.22
N VAL A 100 -1.72 5.51 -12.07
CA VAL A 100 -2.84 6.44 -12.22
C VAL A 100 -3.07 7.21 -10.92
N ARG A 101 -2.94 6.53 -9.79
CA ARG A 101 -3.18 7.12 -8.46
C ARG A 101 -2.26 6.48 -7.43
N LEU A 102 -1.68 7.32 -6.57
CA LEU A 102 -0.95 6.92 -5.37
C LEU A 102 -1.42 7.79 -4.21
N VAL A 103 -1.88 7.17 -3.14
CA VAL A 103 -2.37 7.86 -1.93
C VAL A 103 -1.71 7.23 -0.72
N ILE A 104 -1.11 8.07 0.12
CA ILE A 104 -0.53 7.65 1.40
C ILE A 104 -1.52 8.02 2.50
N SER A 105 -1.71 7.12 3.46
CA SER A 105 -2.54 7.35 4.65
C SER A 105 -2.03 8.56 5.44
N GLN A 106 -2.92 9.21 6.19
CA GLN A 106 -2.53 10.34 7.04
C GLN A 106 -1.52 9.94 8.12
N SER A 107 -1.54 8.68 8.58
CA SER A 107 -0.56 8.12 9.52
C SER A 107 0.81 7.83 8.89
N GLY A 108 0.91 7.79 7.55
CA GLY A 108 2.14 7.53 6.84
C GLY A 108 2.63 6.07 6.92
N ASP A 109 1.75 5.14 7.26
CA ASP A 109 2.05 3.72 7.47
C ASP A 109 1.43 2.79 6.42
N MET A 110 0.50 3.30 5.62
CA MET A 110 -0.14 2.61 4.50
C MET A 110 -0.18 3.48 3.26
N ALA A 111 -0.20 2.84 2.09
CA ALA A 111 -0.48 3.51 0.83
C ALA A 111 -1.28 2.61 -0.12
N GLU A 112 -2.06 3.25 -0.97
CA GLU A 112 -2.77 2.62 -2.08
C GLU A 112 -2.17 3.11 -3.39
N GLU A 113 -1.88 2.17 -4.28
CA GLU A 113 -1.43 2.43 -5.64
C GLU A 113 -2.40 1.78 -6.62
N PHE A 114 -2.98 2.57 -7.49
CA PHE A 114 -3.81 2.11 -8.60
C PHE A 114 -3.15 2.49 -9.92
N GLY A 115 -3.15 1.56 -10.86
CA GLY A 115 -2.55 1.80 -12.16
C GLY A 115 -2.91 0.76 -13.20
N ASN A 116 -2.26 0.89 -14.34
CA ASN A 116 -2.36 -0.02 -15.47
C ASN A 116 -0.98 -0.53 -15.83
N PHE A 117 -0.89 -1.72 -16.40
CA PHE A 117 0.32 -2.21 -17.02
C PHE A 117 0.02 -3.11 -18.21
N THR A 118 0.89 -3.08 -19.19
CA THR A 118 0.94 -4.09 -20.24
C THR A 118 1.91 -5.17 -19.82
N LEU A 119 1.46 -6.42 -19.82
CA LEU A 119 2.30 -7.59 -19.61
C LEU A 119 2.49 -8.29 -20.95
N SER A 120 3.73 -8.57 -21.32
CA SER A 120 4.06 -9.35 -22.50
C SER A 120 5.08 -10.42 -22.19
N PHE A 121 4.95 -11.58 -22.82
CA PHE A 121 5.86 -12.72 -22.69
C PHE A 121 5.71 -13.69 -23.85
N ASP A 122 6.70 -14.55 -24.02
CA ASP A 122 6.65 -15.65 -24.97
C ASP A 122 6.33 -16.97 -24.25
N GLN A 123 5.36 -17.72 -24.78
CA GLN A 123 5.05 -19.06 -24.32
C GLN A 123 6.11 -20.08 -24.82
N PRO A 124 6.16 -21.30 -24.26
CA PRO A 124 7.11 -22.35 -24.69
C PRO A 124 7.05 -22.69 -26.18
N ASP A 125 5.88 -22.55 -26.81
CA ASP A 125 5.67 -22.71 -28.26
C ASP A 125 6.09 -21.49 -29.09
N LYS A 126 6.75 -20.51 -28.46
CA LYS A 126 7.19 -19.20 -29.01
C LYS A 126 6.05 -18.27 -29.43
N LYS A 127 4.83 -18.54 -29.05
CA LYS A 127 3.72 -17.62 -29.23
C LYS A 127 3.89 -16.41 -28.32
N HIS A 128 3.93 -15.24 -28.89
CA HIS A 128 3.95 -13.98 -28.14
C HIS A 128 2.57 -13.64 -27.61
N ILE A 129 2.50 -13.37 -26.31
CA ILE A 129 1.28 -12.96 -25.58
C ILE A 129 1.50 -11.53 -25.07
N SER A 130 0.50 -10.70 -25.25
CA SER A 130 0.48 -9.34 -24.70
C SER A 130 -0.94 -8.96 -24.34
N PHE A 131 -1.13 -8.39 -23.15
CA PHE A 131 -2.43 -7.91 -22.68
C PHE A 131 -2.26 -6.79 -21.66
N ASP A 132 -3.27 -5.94 -21.59
CA ASP A 132 -3.34 -4.85 -20.64
C ASP A 132 -4.06 -5.31 -19.36
N CYS A 133 -3.58 -4.83 -18.23
CA CYS A 133 -4.13 -5.10 -16.92
C CYS A 133 -4.38 -3.79 -16.17
N SER A 134 -5.42 -3.77 -15.36
CA SER A 134 -5.56 -2.82 -14.26
C SER A 134 -5.16 -3.48 -12.95
N TYR A 135 -4.58 -2.72 -12.05
CA TYR A 135 -4.16 -3.25 -10.76
C TYR A 135 -4.42 -2.30 -9.61
N LEU A 136 -4.58 -2.87 -8.43
CA LEU A 136 -4.53 -2.20 -7.14
C LEU A 136 -3.42 -2.86 -6.32
N ARG A 137 -2.55 -2.05 -5.74
CA ARG A 137 -1.51 -2.47 -4.81
C ARG A 137 -1.71 -1.73 -3.49
N VAL A 138 -1.59 -2.47 -2.40
CA VAL A 138 -1.58 -1.92 -1.04
C VAL A 138 -0.17 -2.06 -0.48
N TRP A 139 0.33 -0.98 0.08
CA TRP A 139 1.61 -0.90 0.72
C TRP A 139 1.44 -0.76 2.22
N ARG A 140 2.31 -1.40 2.99
CA ARG A 140 2.42 -1.24 4.44
C ARG A 140 3.85 -0.85 4.78
N LYS A 141 4.00 0.15 5.65
CA LYS A 141 5.30 0.59 6.13
C LYS A 141 5.63 -0.11 7.45
N ILE A 142 6.65 -0.97 7.45
CA ILE A 142 7.09 -1.74 8.62
C ILE A 142 8.55 -1.40 8.89
N ASN A 143 8.85 -0.95 10.10
CA ASN A 143 10.20 -0.54 10.50
C ASN A 143 10.86 0.49 9.54
N GLY A 144 10.05 1.38 8.98
CA GLY A 144 10.50 2.41 8.04
C GLY A 144 10.65 1.95 6.59
N GLU A 145 10.40 0.69 6.27
CA GLU A 145 10.45 0.13 4.92
C GLU A 145 9.05 -0.09 4.35
N TRP A 146 8.82 0.30 3.08
CA TRP A 146 7.58 0.04 2.36
C TRP A 146 7.58 -1.37 1.75
N LEU A 147 6.60 -2.17 2.13
CA LEU A 147 6.41 -3.55 1.69
C LEU A 147 5.05 -3.68 0.99
N GLU A 148 4.99 -4.48 -0.07
CA GLU A 148 3.73 -4.84 -0.72
C GLU A 148 2.94 -5.77 0.22
N ASP A 149 1.74 -5.33 0.61
CA ASP A 149 0.85 -6.05 1.51
C ASP A 149 -0.25 -6.77 0.76
N ALA A 150 -0.74 -6.15 -0.33
CA ALA A 150 -1.65 -6.82 -1.24
C ALA A 150 -1.43 -6.35 -2.69
N PHE A 151 -1.67 -7.26 -3.62
CA PHE A 151 -1.67 -6.98 -5.04
C PHE A 151 -2.86 -7.67 -5.72
N PHE A 152 -3.66 -6.88 -6.41
CA PHE A 152 -4.81 -7.33 -7.18
C PHE A 152 -4.63 -6.88 -8.62
N ALA A 153 -4.64 -7.81 -9.57
CA ALA A 153 -4.58 -7.47 -10.98
C ALA A 153 -5.54 -8.32 -11.79
N ARG A 154 -6.14 -7.70 -12.78
CA ARG A 154 -7.00 -8.36 -13.76
C ARG A 154 -6.66 -7.86 -15.16
N PRO A 155 -6.72 -8.75 -16.17
CA PRO A 155 -6.70 -8.31 -17.56
C PRO A 155 -7.89 -7.40 -17.85
N ASN A 156 -7.67 -6.36 -18.64
CA ASN A 156 -8.75 -5.56 -19.18
C ASN A 156 -9.44 -6.35 -20.28
N GLU A 157 -10.74 -6.24 -20.38
CA GLU A 157 -11.46 -6.81 -21.52
C GLU A 157 -11.01 -6.06 -22.80
N PRO A 158 -10.80 -6.76 -23.92
CA PRO A 158 -10.57 -6.09 -25.18
C PRO A 158 -11.75 -5.13 -25.45
N GLU A 159 -11.45 -3.90 -25.82
CA GLU A 159 -12.51 -3.00 -26.27
C GLU A 159 -13.23 -3.65 -27.45
N GLU A 160 -14.52 -3.99 -27.29
CA GLU A 160 -15.36 -4.36 -28.43
C GLU A 160 -15.37 -3.17 -29.40
N LYS A 161 -14.67 -3.31 -30.51
CA LYS A 161 -14.81 -2.37 -31.61
C LYS A 161 -16.24 -2.51 -32.12
N THR A 162 -17.10 -1.62 -31.66
CA THR A 162 -18.45 -1.47 -32.23
C THR A 162 -18.23 -1.04 -33.69
N GLU A 163 -18.21 -2.01 -34.61
CA GLU A 163 -18.31 -1.72 -36.03
C GLU A 163 -19.66 -1.02 -36.19
N GLN A 164 -19.61 0.32 -36.32
CA GLN A 164 -20.75 1.07 -36.81
C GLN A 164 -21.04 0.51 -38.22
N ARG A 165 -22.04 -0.38 -38.30
CA ARG A 165 -22.68 -0.71 -39.55
C ARG A 165 -23.21 0.61 -40.13
N SER A 166 -22.46 1.22 -41.02
CA SER A 166 -22.97 2.25 -41.93
C SER A 166 -24.03 1.60 -42.81
N GLY A 167 -25.30 1.74 -42.36
CA GLY A 167 -26.45 1.36 -43.16
C GLY A 167 -26.48 2.22 -44.42
N SER A 168 -26.43 1.55 -45.52
CA SER A 168 -26.74 2.09 -46.84
C SER A 168 -28.22 2.27 -47.01
#